data_feb22b10cfb937e201ba39a64abae329
#
_entry.id   feb22b10cfb937e201ba39a64abae329
#
_cell.length_a   1.000
_cell.length_b   1.000
_cell.length_c   1.000
_cell.angle_alpha   90.00
_cell.angle_beta   90.00
_cell.angle_gamma   90.00
#
_symmetry.space_group_name_H-M   'P 1'
#
loop_
_entity.id
_entity.type
_entity.pdbx_description
1 polymer ?
#
loop_
_entity_poly.entity_id
_entity_poly.type
_entity_poly.pdbx_seq_one_letter_code
_entity_poly.pdbx_strand_id
1 'polypeptide(L)'
;MSVVALGESLGLLVASRIGRLELVPTMDLGFGGAESNVAIGLARLGVPVTWMSRLGDDALGRLIERQLRAEGVSAATTLDPTAPTALMLKERPAAGSSAVSYYRAGSAGSRLTPEHLDIARIREARILHITGITAALGAGPRAALDAAVDAANDSGTIVSFDVNHRSRLWSHATAAFAYREIAARADVVFAGDDEAELLTGEREPAAQAAAIIDLGPTQAIVKLGAEGAYALADGDALGDVAGLSGHDV
;
A
#
# COMPACT_ATOMS: atom_id res chain seq x y z
N MET A 1 -19.56 -4.26 8.13
CA MET A 1 -18.10 -4.37 8.24
C MET A 1 -17.52 -3.38 7.23
N SER A 2 -16.72 -2.40 7.66
CA SER A 2 -16.13 -1.38 6.77
C SER A 2 -14.62 -1.37 6.91
N VAL A 3 -13.93 -1.05 5.84
CA VAL A 3 -12.46 -0.95 5.80
C VAL A 3 -12.08 0.49 5.46
N VAL A 4 -11.04 1.01 6.12
CA VAL A 4 -10.34 2.23 5.71
C VAL A 4 -8.98 1.83 5.16
N ALA A 5 -8.66 2.25 3.93
CA ALA A 5 -7.35 2.08 3.32
C ALA A 5 -6.68 3.47 3.22
N LEU A 6 -5.55 3.66 3.91
CA LEU A 6 -4.85 4.95 4.00
C LEU A 6 -3.54 4.91 3.23
N GLY A 7 -3.40 5.74 2.20
CA GLY A 7 -2.15 5.84 1.47
C GLY A 7 -2.21 6.63 0.18
N GLU A 8 -1.11 6.64 -0.59
CA GLU A 8 -0.96 7.44 -1.81
C GLU A 8 -1.45 6.70 -3.06
N SER A 9 -2.12 7.45 -3.93
CA SER A 9 -2.35 7.05 -5.33
C SER A 9 -1.72 8.06 -6.28
N LEU A 10 -1.26 7.56 -7.42
CA LEU A 10 -0.54 8.32 -8.43
C LEU A 10 -1.25 8.20 -9.78
N GLY A 11 -1.24 9.26 -10.57
CA GLY A 11 -1.50 9.13 -12.00
C GLY A 11 -0.48 8.14 -12.59
N LEU A 12 -0.93 7.30 -13.51
CA LEU A 12 -0.10 6.30 -14.18
C LEU A 12 -0.12 6.52 -15.68
N LEU A 13 1.05 6.73 -16.26
CA LEU A 13 1.26 6.70 -17.69
C LEU A 13 1.98 5.41 -18.07
N VAL A 14 1.37 4.57 -18.89
CA VAL A 14 1.93 3.32 -19.39
C VAL A 14 2.26 3.44 -20.85
N ALA A 15 3.49 3.09 -21.24
CA ALA A 15 3.87 3.05 -22.65
C ALA A 15 2.95 2.11 -23.43
N SER A 16 2.28 2.63 -24.47
CA SER A 16 1.30 1.88 -25.28
C SER A 16 1.90 0.72 -26.07
N ARG A 17 3.22 0.71 -26.27
CA ARG A 17 3.95 -0.35 -26.98
C ARG A 17 5.33 -0.60 -26.37
N ILE A 18 5.91 -1.74 -26.72
CA ILE A 18 7.30 -2.08 -26.36
C ILE A 18 8.25 -1.21 -27.19
N GLY A 19 9.27 -0.69 -26.55
CA GLY A 19 10.31 0.13 -27.14
C GLY A 19 10.87 1.15 -26.14
N ARG A 20 11.95 1.81 -26.53
CA ARG A 20 12.53 2.91 -25.77
C ARG A 20 11.53 4.06 -25.70
N LEU A 21 11.38 4.67 -24.54
CA LEU A 21 10.34 5.67 -24.28
C LEU A 21 10.36 6.84 -25.27
N GLU A 22 11.57 7.31 -25.63
CA GLU A 22 11.75 8.41 -26.58
C GLU A 22 11.23 8.11 -28.01
N LEU A 23 10.92 6.82 -28.28
CA LEU A 23 10.38 6.35 -29.56
C LEU A 23 8.90 5.94 -29.46
N VAL A 24 8.30 6.02 -28.27
CA VAL A 24 6.89 5.69 -28.05
C VAL A 24 6.03 6.95 -28.13
N PRO A 25 5.18 7.10 -29.15
CA PRO A 25 4.46 8.35 -29.38
C PRO A 25 3.24 8.55 -28.48
N THR A 26 2.76 7.49 -27.81
CA THR A 26 1.53 7.52 -27.02
C THR A 26 1.68 6.74 -25.72
N MET A 27 0.96 7.16 -24.70
CA MET A 27 0.88 6.50 -23.41
C MET A 27 -0.58 6.37 -22.97
N ASP A 28 -0.90 5.27 -22.32
CA ASP A 28 -2.21 5.06 -21.74
C ASP A 28 -2.25 5.68 -20.35
N LEU A 29 -3.31 6.46 -20.09
CA LEU A 29 -3.52 7.15 -18.82
C LEU A 29 -4.40 6.31 -17.89
N GLY A 30 -3.91 6.04 -16.71
CA GLY A 30 -4.61 5.38 -15.62
C GLY A 30 -4.19 5.93 -14.26
N PHE A 31 -4.34 5.14 -13.24
CA PHE A 31 -3.81 5.41 -11.91
C PHE A 31 -3.37 4.12 -11.23
N GLY A 32 -2.64 4.24 -10.13
CA GLY A 32 -2.21 3.14 -9.29
C GLY A 32 -1.83 3.61 -7.90
N GLY A 33 -1.96 2.71 -6.95
CA GLY A 33 -1.58 2.89 -5.56
C GLY A 33 -1.81 1.58 -4.84
N ALA A 34 -0.97 1.23 -3.88
CA ALA A 34 -1.08 -0.04 -3.19
C ALA A 34 -2.40 -0.13 -2.44
N GLU A 35 -2.71 0.87 -1.64
CA GLU A 35 -3.90 0.93 -0.80
C GLU A 35 -5.17 1.14 -1.63
N SER A 36 -5.11 1.91 -2.71
CA SER A 36 -6.26 2.06 -3.61
C SER A 36 -6.57 0.78 -4.39
N ASN A 37 -5.55 -0.02 -4.74
CA ASN A 37 -5.77 -1.34 -5.35
C ASN A 37 -6.45 -2.30 -4.38
N VAL A 38 -6.04 -2.31 -3.10
CA VAL A 38 -6.72 -3.08 -2.05
C VAL A 38 -8.17 -2.61 -1.89
N ALA A 39 -8.39 -1.30 -1.86
CA ALA A 39 -9.74 -0.73 -1.77
C ALA A 39 -10.64 -1.17 -2.93
N ILE A 40 -10.14 -1.14 -4.16
CA ILE A 40 -10.88 -1.60 -5.36
C ILE A 40 -11.17 -3.10 -5.24
N GLY A 41 -10.18 -3.92 -4.88
CA GLY A 41 -10.37 -5.36 -4.69
C GLY A 41 -11.45 -5.68 -3.67
N LEU A 42 -11.45 -5.00 -2.52
CA LEU A 42 -12.47 -5.14 -1.48
C LEU A 42 -13.86 -4.70 -1.96
N ALA A 43 -13.96 -3.56 -2.66
CA ALA A 43 -15.22 -3.09 -3.20
C ALA A 43 -15.83 -4.07 -4.21
N ARG A 44 -15.02 -4.66 -5.10
CA ARG A 44 -15.43 -5.71 -6.04
C ARG A 44 -15.90 -6.99 -5.35
N LEU A 45 -15.39 -7.28 -4.15
CA LEU A 45 -15.87 -8.36 -3.28
C LEU A 45 -17.10 -7.99 -2.43
N GLY A 46 -17.66 -6.80 -2.63
CA GLY A 46 -18.85 -6.32 -1.91
C GLY A 46 -18.55 -5.81 -0.49
N VAL A 47 -17.28 -5.59 -0.13
CA VAL A 47 -16.90 -5.04 1.17
C VAL A 47 -16.92 -3.52 1.11
N PRO A 48 -17.71 -2.83 1.96
CA PRO A 48 -17.69 -1.38 2.07
C PRO A 48 -16.29 -0.88 2.45
N VAL A 49 -15.72 -0.01 1.63
CA VAL A 49 -14.36 0.51 1.82
C VAL A 49 -14.29 2.00 1.56
N THR A 50 -13.50 2.69 2.37
CA THR A 50 -13.12 4.09 2.17
C THR A 50 -11.62 4.16 1.93
N TRP A 51 -11.21 4.76 0.82
CA TRP A 51 -9.83 5.13 0.60
C TRP A 51 -9.60 6.57 1.08
N MET A 52 -8.58 6.75 1.92
CA MET A 52 -8.25 8.02 2.56
C MET A 52 -6.88 8.49 2.08
N SER A 53 -6.77 9.75 1.64
CA SER A 53 -5.53 10.28 1.06
C SER A 53 -5.55 11.80 0.90
N ARG A 54 -4.43 12.34 0.41
CA ARG A 54 -4.32 13.72 -0.08
C ARG A 54 -3.94 13.72 -1.55
N LEU A 55 -4.70 14.42 -2.39
CA LEU A 55 -4.50 14.56 -3.83
C LEU A 55 -4.30 16.04 -4.20
N GLY A 56 -3.65 16.30 -5.31
CA GLY A 56 -3.65 17.65 -5.91
C GLY A 56 -5.05 18.03 -6.41
N ASP A 57 -5.40 19.30 -6.32
CA ASP A 57 -6.58 19.84 -7.03
C ASP A 57 -6.26 20.01 -8.52
N ASP A 58 -6.01 18.88 -9.18
CA ASP A 58 -5.63 18.81 -10.58
C ASP A 58 -6.40 17.73 -11.35
N ALA A 59 -6.08 17.58 -12.64
CA ALA A 59 -6.76 16.62 -13.50
C ALA A 59 -6.50 15.17 -13.08
N LEU A 60 -5.31 14.85 -12.53
CA LEU A 60 -4.98 13.51 -12.08
C LEU A 60 -5.69 13.18 -10.76
N GLY A 61 -5.77 14.12 -9.82
CA GLY A 61 -6.55 13.95 -8.59
C GLY A 61 -8.02 13.67 -8.88
N ARG A 62 -8.63 14.46 -9.76
CA ARG A 62 -10.03 14.24 -10.22
C ARG A 62 -10.21 12.93 -10.98
N LEU A 63 -9.22 12.49 -11.76
CA LEU A 63 -9.24 11.19 -12.44
C LEU A 63 -9.30 10.06 -11.41
N ILE A 64 -8.40 10.07 -10.40
CA ILE A 64 -8.31 9.06 -9.35
C ILE A 64 -9.64 8.97 -8.59
N GLU A 65 -10.15 10.09 -8.08
CA GLU A 65 -11.43 10.10 -7.37
C GLU A 65 -12.60 9.56 -8.20
N ARG A 66 -12.68 9.97 -9.48
CA ARG A 66 -13.73 9.49 -10.37
C ARG A 66 -13.66 7.99 -10.58
N GLN A 67 -12.46 7.45 -10.79
CA GLN A 67 -12.28 6.02 -11.03
C GLN A 67 -12.54 5.20 -9.76
N LEU A 68 -12.10 5.66 -8.59
CA LEU A 68 -12.41 5.00 -7.33
C LEU A 68 -13.92 4.94 -7.07
N ARG A 69 -14.64 6.04 -7.31
CA ARG A 69 -16.11 6.07 -7.19
C ARG A 69 -16.78 5.11 -8.18
N ALA A 70 -16.26 5.00 -9.40
CA ALA A 70 -16.78 4.05 -10.42
C ALA A 70 -16.60 2.58 -9.99
N GLU A 71 -15.57 2.28 -9.20
CA GLU A 71 -15.32 0.96 -8.61
C GLU A 71 -16.08 0.73 -7.28
N GLY A 72 -16.91 1.69 -6.84
CA GLY A 72 -17.68 1.58 -5.60
C GLY A 72 -16.89 1.92 -4.33
N VAL A 73 -15.70 2.48 -4.45
CA VAL A 73 -14.88 2.93 -3.32
C VAL A 73 -15.30 4.33 -2.89
N SER A 74 -15.57 4.52 -1.61
CA SER A 74 -15.70 5.86 -1.03
C SER A 74 -14.34 6.54 -0.95
N ALA A 75 -14.23 7.77 -1.45
CA ALA A 75 -13.01 8.56 -1.37
C ALA A 75 -13.14 9.64 -0.29
N ALA A 76 -12.33 9.54 0.76
CA ALA A 76 -12.14 10.55 1.81
C ALA A 76 -10.81 11.28 1.54
N THR A 77 -10.85 12.25 0.62
CA THR A 77 -9.64 12.93 0.12
C THR A 77 -9.61 14.39 0.52
N THR A 78 -8.43 14.88 0.89
CA THR A 78 -8.14 16.30 0.99
C THR A 78 -7.48 16.78 -0.30
N LEU A 79 -8.03 17.80 -0.94
CA LEU A 79 -7.44 18.38 -2.14
C LEU A 79 -6.43 19.47 -1.77
N ASP A 80 -5.23 19.38 -2.34
CA ASP A 80 -4.15 20.37 -2.18
C ASP A 80 -4.11 21.30 -3.42
N PRO A 81 -4.43 22.59 -3.28
CA PRO A 81 -4.37 23.54 -4.41
C PRO A 81 -2.93 23.94 -4.78
N THR A 82 -1.93 23.56 -3.98
CA THR A 82 -0.53 24.03 -4.11
C THR A 82 0.47 22.94 -4.45
N ALA A 83 0.06 21.68 -4.38
CA ALA A 83 0.91 20.53 -4.73
C ALA A 83 0.22 19.64 -5.75
N PRO A 84 0.96 19.11 -6.74
CA PRO A 84 0.38 18.23 -7.75
C PRO A 84 0.10 16.85 -7.17
N THR A 85 -0.83 16.13 -7.79
CA THR A 85 -0.95 14.67 -7.65
C THR A 85 0.32 14.02 -8.20
N ALA A 86 0.84 13.02 -7.48
CA ALA A 86 2.01 12.28 -7.93
C ALA A 86 1.77 11.57 -9.27
N LEU A 87 2.84 11.33 -10.01
CA LEU A 87 2.81 10.66 -11.31
C LEU A 87 3.81 9.49 -11.33
N MET A 88 3.39 8.39 -11.89
CA MET A 88 4.22 7.21 -12.20
C MET A 88 4.23 6.98 -13.70
N LEU A 89 5.40 6.80 -14.28
CA LEU A 89 5.60 6.52 -15.68
C LEU A 89 6.16 5.11 -15.80
N LYS A 90 5.45 4.24 -16.52
CA LYS A 90 5.83 2.84 -16.74
C LYS A 90 6.25 2.63 -18.20
N GLU A 91 7.51 2.35 -18.38
CA GLU A 91 8.10 2.01 -19.67
C GLU A 91 8.09 0.51 -19.91
N ARG A 92 8.13 0.12 -21.16
CA ARG A 92 8.21 -1.28 -21.60
C ARG A 92 9.38 -1.42 -22.58
N PRO A 93 10.65 -1.29 -22.13
CA PRO A 93 11.81 -1.19 -23.03
C PRO A 93 12.04 -2.47 -23.87
N ALA A 94 11.63 -3.63 -23.34
CA ALA A 94 11.68 -4.92 -24.04
C ALA A 94 10.50 -5.80 -23.61
N ALA A 95 10.25 -6.89 -24.35
CA ALA A 95 9.26 -7.89 -23.97
C ALA A 95 9.61 -8.47 -22.58
N GLY A 96 8.61 -8.57 -21.70
CA GLY A 96 8.79 -9.05 -20.31
C GLY A 96 9.57 -8.10 -19.38
N SER A 97 10.00 -6.91 -19.86
CA SER A 97 10.72 -5.92 -19.08
C SER A 97 9.86 -4.69 -18.86
N SER A 98 9.94 -4.12 -17.66
CA SER A 98 9.34 -2.82 -17.35
C SER A 98 10.29 -1.97 -16.52
N ALA A 99 10.30 -0.66 -16.77
CA ALA A 99 10.98 0.31 -15.94
C ALA A 99 9.97 1.34 -15.45
N VAL A 100 10.10 1.78 -14.20
CA VAL A 100 9.18 2.72 -13.60
C VAL A 100 9.92 3.93 -13.08
N SER A 101 9.46 5.11 -13.49
CA SER A 101 9.92 6.41 -12.98
C SER A 101 8.81 7.07 -12.16
N TYR A 102 9.17 7.61 -11.00
CA TYR A 102 8.23 8.28 -10.09
C TYR A 102 8.51 9.77 -10.04
N TYR A 103 7.47 10.55 -10.20
CA TYR A 103 7.43 12.01 -10.00
C TYR A 103 6.51 12.29 -8.83
N ARG A 104 7.02 12.06 -7.60
CA ARG A 104 6.23 12.12 -6.35
C ARG A 104 6.82 13.04 -5.28
N ALA A 105 8.06 13.50 -5.44
CA ALA A 105 8.67 14.43 -4.51
C ALA A 105 7.90 15.75 -4.49
N GLY A 106 7.45 16.17 -3.30
CA GLY A 106 6.64 17.38 -3.12
C GLY A 106 5.21 17.24 -3.62
N SER A 107 4.73 16.04 -3.98
CA SER A 107 3.34 15.77 -4.32
C SER A 107 2.40 15.99 -3.14
N ALA A 108 1.10 16.13 -3.42
CA ALA A 108 0.08 16.24 -2.38
C ALA A 108 0.11 15.05 -1.41
N GLY A 109 0.27 13.82 -1.91
CA GLY A 109 0.41 12.60 -1.08
C GLY A 109 1.62 12.65 -0.14
N SER A 110 2.76 13.21 -0.60
CA SER A 110 3.96 13.39 0.23
C SER A 110 3.81 14.48 1.31
N ARG A 111 2.72 15.25 1.25
CA ARG A 111 2.36 16.29 2.24
C ARG A 111 1.18 15.88 3.12
N LEU A 112 0.81 14.61 3.13
CA LEU A 112 -0.19 14.10 4.06
C LEU A 112 0.30 14.31 5.50
N THR A 113 -0.60 14.79 6.37
CA THR A 113 -0.34 15.01 7.80
C THR A 113 -1.55 14.57 8.62
N PRO A 114 -1.46 14.43 9.97
CA PRO A 114 -2.59 14.00 10.80
C PRO A 114 -3.86 14.84 10.64
N GLU A 115 -3.73 16.14 10.34
CA GLU A 115 -4.87 17.06 10.18
C GLU A 115 -5.74 16.72 8.96
N HIS A 116 -5.21 15.92 8.02
CA HIS A 116 -5.94 15.50 6.82
C HIS A 116 -6.73 14.20 7.02
N LEU A 117 -6.66 13.60 8.22
CA LEU A 117 -7.31 12.33 8.51
C LEU A 117 -8.72 12.51 9.08
N ASP A 118 -9.67 11.74 8.59
CA ASP A 118 -10.96 11.53 9.23
C ASP A 118 -10.81 10.46 10.33
N ILE A 119 -10.35 10.89 11.50
CA ILE A 119 -10.09 10.01 12.65
C ILE A 119 -11.37 9.31 13.13
N ALA A 120 -12.52 9.98 13.05
CA ALA A 120 -13.79 9.37 13.44
C ALA A 120 -14.09 8.15 12.56
N ARG A 121 -13.90 8.27 11.26
CA ARG A 121 -14.07 7.18 10.30
C ARG A 121 -13.10 6.00 10.53
N ILE A 122 -11.86 6.28 10.94
CA ILE A 122 -10.89 5.24 11.30
C ILE A 122 -11.39 4.47 12.53
N ARG A 123 -11.84 5.18 13.56
CA ARG A 123 -12.37 4.57 14.79
C ARG A 123 -13.65 3.75 14.60
N GLU A 124 -14.47 4.10 13.62
CA GLU A 124 -15.71 3.39 13.28
C GLU A 124 -15.49 2.21 12.32
N ALA A 125 -14.32 2.13 11.72
CA ALA A 125 -13.99 1.05 10.82
C ALA A 125 -13.73 -0.26 11.57
N ARG A 126 -13.92 -1.39 10.91
CA ARG A 126 -13.46 -2.66 11.43
C ARG A 126 -11.96 -2.91 11.18
N ILE A 127 -11.47 -2.42 10.05
CA ILE A 127 -10.07 -2.62 9.65
C ILE A 127 -9.52 -1.28 9.13
N LEU A 128 -8.33 -0.93 9.56
CA LEU A 128 -7.46 0.07 8.96
C LEU A 128 -6.37 -0.67 8.18
N HIS A 129 -6.32 -0.51 6.85
CA HIS A 129 -5.26 -1.04 6.01
C HIS A 129 -4.25 0.04 5.63
N ILE A 130 -2.97 -0.22 5.88
CA ILE A 130 -1.83 0.67 5.65
C ILE A 130 -0.69 -0.07 4.98
N THR A 131 0.23 0.67 4.35
CA THR A 131 1.47 0.10 3.81
C THR A 131 2.71 0.86 4.28
N GLY A 132 3.87 0.22 4.14
CA GLY A 132 5.16 0.84 4.40
C GLY A 132 5.50 1.98 3.43
N ILE A 133 4.83 2.06 2.27
CA ILE A 133 5.01 3.17 1.32
C ILE A 133 4.66 4.49 1.97
N THR A 134 3.52 4.59 2.65
CA THR A 134 3.07 5.83 3.29
C THR A 134 4.09 6.34 4.29
N ALA A 135 4.66 5.47 5.13
CA ALA A 135 5.71 5.84 6.07
C ALA A 135 6.98 6.35 5.39
N ALA A 136 7.28 5.85 4.20
CA ALA A 136 8.48 6.20 3.43
C ALA A 136 8.39 7.52 2.67
N LEU A 137 7.20 8.13 2.57
CA LEU A 137 6.99 9.38 1.82
C LEU A 137 7.54 10.63 2.52
N GLY A 138 7.84 10.55 3.82
CA GLY A 138 8.39 11.64 4.61
C GLY A 138 7.83 11.73 6.02
N ALA A 139 8.29 12.72 6.78
CA ALA A 139 7.91 12.88 8.19
C ALA A 139 6.41 13.15 8.39
N GLY A 140 5.77 13.93 7.50
CA GLY A 140 4.33 14.22 7.56
C GLY A 140 3.49 12.96 7.34
N PRO A 141 3.66 12.22 6.23
CA PRO A 141 2.96 10.96 6.00
C PRO A 141 3.24 9.89 7.06
N ARG A 142 4.47 9.84 7.61
CA ARG A 142 4.78 8.97 8.74
C ARG A 142 3.96 9.35 9.97
N ALA A 143 3.91 10.62 10.33
CA ALA A 143 3.10 11.10 11.45
C ALA A 143 1.59 10.85 11.23
N ALA A 144 1.10 11.00 9.99
CA ALA A 144 -0.29 10.67 9.66
C ALA A 144 -0.57 9.16 9.84
N LEU A 145 0.33 8.29 9.38
CA LEU A 145 0.22 6.85 9.58
C LEU A 145 0.20 6.50 11.07
N ASP A 146 1.13 7.08 11.86
CA ASP A 146 1.22 6.84 13.30
C ASP A 146 -0.08 7.27 14.01
N ALA A 147 -0.62 8.45 13.69
CA ALA A 147 -1.90 8.94 14.25
C ALA A 147 -3.10 8.05 13.86
N ALA A 148 -3.10 7.52 12.63
CA ALA A 148 -4.13 6.59 12.19
C ALA A 148 -4.08 5.27 12.96
N VAL A 149 -2.87 4.72 13.16
CA VAL A 149 -2.64 3.48 13.92
C VAL A 149 -3.01 3.66 15.39
N ASP A 150 -2.62 4.80 16.02
CA ASP A 150 -3.03 5.14 17.39
C ASP A 150 -4.55 5.16 17.53
N ALA A 151 -5.23 5.87 16.62
CA ALA A 151 -6.69 5.97 16.63
C ALA A 151 -7.38 4.61 16.44
N ALA A 152 -6.81 3.73 15.60
CA ALA A 152 -7.31 2.39 15.39
C ALA A 152 -7.14 1.53 16.64
N ASN A 153 -5.96 1.51 17.24
CA ASN A 153 -5.67 0.74 18.46
C ASN A 153 -6.52 1.21 19.64
N ASP A 154 -6.70 2.52 19.83
CA ASP A 154 -7.55 3.10 20.88
C ASP A 154 -9.02 2.67 20.78
N SER A 155 -9.50 2.36 19.57
CA SER A 155 -10.91 1.97 19.32
C SER A 155 -11.14 0.48 19.10
N GLY A 156 -10.06 -0.33 19.06
CA GLY A 156 -10.14 -1.76 18.74
C GLY A 156 -10.38 -2.03 17.25
N THR A 157 -10.07 -1.07 16.38
CA THR A 157 -10.03 -1.26 14.93
C THR A 157 -8.80 -2.09 14.57
N ILE A 158 -8.98 -3.17 13.83
CA ILE A 158 -7.90 -4.07 13.40
C ILE A 158 -6.95 -3.32 12.46
N VAL A 159 -5.66 -3.33 12.78
CA VAL A 159 -4.62 -2.76 11.92
C VAL A 159 -4.02 -3.83 11.01
N SER A 160 -4.23 -3.69 9.71
CA SER A 160 -3.66 -4.52 8.65
C SER A 160 -2.51 -3.77 7.98
N PHE A 161 -1.30 -4.30 8.07
CA PHE A 161 -0.08 -3.70 7.54
C PHE A 161 0.55 -4.56 6.44
N ASP A 162 0.68 -4.02 5.23
CA ASP A 162 1.50 -4.60 4.17
C ASP A 162 2.85 -3.87 4.11
N VAL A 163 3.95 -4.59 4.32
CA VAL A 163 5.31 -4.04 4.33
C VAL A 163 5.59 -3.27 3.04
N ASN A 164 5.27 -3.85 1.90
CA ASN A 164 5.29 -3.24 0.58
C ASN A 164 6.54 -2.37 0.31
N HIS A 165 7.71 -2.94 0.53
CA HIS A 165 8.99 -2.24 0.50
C HIS A 165 9.28 -1.63 -0.87
N ARG A 166 9.78 -0.40 -0.87
CA ARG A 166 10.24 0.32 -2.07
C ARG A 166 11.65 0.86 -1.84
N SER A 167 12.66 0.12 -2.30
CA SER A 167 14.09 0.44 -2.11
C SER A 167 14.51 1.83 -2.61
N ARG A 168 13.71 2.44 -3.51
CA ARG A 168 13.94 3.82 -3.99
C ARG A 168 13.53 4.90 -3.02
N LEU A 169 12.75 4.58 -1.96
CA LEU A 169 12.26 5.57 -1.00
C LEU A 169 13.21 5.71 0.20
N TRP A 170 13.80 4.63 0.65
CA TRP A 170 14.69 4.63 1.81
C TRP A 170 15.66 3.44 1.82
N SER A 171 16.70 3.53 2.68
CA SER A 171 17.67 2.44 2.82
C SER A 171 17.06 1.23 3.53
N HIS A 172 17.62 0.05 3.30
CA HIS A 172 17.21 -1.17 3.98
C HIS A 172 17.24 -1.03 5.52
N ALA A 173 18.28 -0.43 6.10
CA ALA A 173 18.39 -0.26 7.54
C ALA A 173 17.29 0.66 8.11
N THR A 174 17.01 1.79 7.45
CA THR A 174 15.94 2.71 7.85
C THR A 174 14.58 2.05 7.69
N ALA A 175 14.37 1.33 6.59
CA ALA A 175 13.14 0.61 6.32
C ALA A 175 12.86 -0.48 7.36
N ALA A 176 13.84 -1.34 7.65
CA ALA A 176 13.72 -2.42 8.63
C ALA A 176 13.33 -1.91 10.02
N PHE A 177 13.95 -0.82 10.47
CA PHE A 177 13.62 -0.21 11.75
C PHE A 177 12.16 0.29 11.77
N ALA A 178 11.77 1.09 10.77
CA ALA A 178 10.43 1.66 10.69
C ALA A 178 9.34 0.57 10.55
N TYR A 179 9.60 -0.49 9.79
CA TYR A 179 8.64 -1.58 9.61
C TYR A 179 8.43 -2.38 10.90
N ARG A 180 9.48 -2.62 11.68
CA ARG A 180 9.36 -3.26 13.01
C ARG A 180 8.51 -2.44 13.96
N GLU A 181 8.70 -1.12 13.99
CA GLU A 181 7.87 -0.23 14.82
C GLU A 181 6.39 -0.26 14.41
N ILE A 182 6.09 -0.32 13.10
CA ILE A 182 4.72 -0.39 12.60
C ILE A 182 4.14 -1.78 12.88
N ALA A 183 4.89 -2.85 12.57
CA ALA A 183 4.46 -4.23 12.77
C ALA A 183 4.11 -4.52 14.23
N ALA A 184 4.90 -4.02 15.19
CA ALA A 184 4.64 -4.17 16.63
C ALA A 184 3.30 -3.57 17.10
N ARG A 185 2.64 -2.76 16.25
CA ARG A 185 1.36 -2.07 16.53
C ARG A 185 0.25 -2.54 15.60
N ALA A 186 0.53 -3.50 14.71
CA ALA A 186 -0.42 -4.08 13.79
C ALA A 186 -0.96 -5.41 14.33
N ASP A 187 -2.17 -5.77 13.91
CA ASP A 187 -2.78 -7.07 14.23
C ASP A 187 -2.46 -8.10 13.14
N VAL A 188 -2.40 -7.66 11.90
CA VAL A 188 -2.13 -8.52 10.73
C VAL A 188 -1.01 -7.91 9.91
N VAL A 189 0.05 -8.69 9.62
CA VAL A 189 1.17 -8.25 8.77
C VAL A 189 1.27 -9.10 7.52
N PHE A 190 1.35 -8.43 6.38
CA PHE A 190 1.67 -9.03 5.07
C PHE A 190 3.08 -8.62 4.66
N ALA A 191 3.89 -9.55 4.21
CA ALA A 191 5.22 -9.29 3.67
C ALA A 191 5.53 -10.25 2.51
N GLY A 192 6.24 -9.80 1.47
CA GLY A 192 6.93 -10.71 0.56
C GLY A 192 8.05 -11.42 1.30
N ASP A 193 8.58 -12.50 0.75
CA ASP A 193 9.68 -13.26 1.35
C ASP A 193 10.94 -12.40 1.57
N ASP A 194 11.30 -11.57 0.59
CA ASP A 194 12.38 -10.59 0.68
C ASP A 194 12.08 -9.46 1.69
N GLU A 195 10.83 -9.03 1.79
CA GLU A 195 10.35 -8.05 2.77
C GLU A 195 10.37 -8.63 4.19
N ALA A 196 9.98 -9.90 4.33
CA ALA A 196 10.02 -10.61 5.60
C ALA A 196 11.47 -10.86 6.06
N GLU A 197 12.40 -11.21 5.14
CA GLU A 197 13.85 -11.27 5.45
C GLU A 197 14.36 -9.90 5.93
N LEU A 198 13.98 -8.81 5.25
CA LEU A 198 14.34 -7.45 5.67
C LEU A 198 13.84 -7.12 7.08
N LEU A 199 12.62 -7.56 7.41
CA LEU A 199 11.96 -7.28 8.68
C LEU A 199 12.54 -8.11 9.84
N THR A 200 12.82 -9.40 9.61
CA THR A 200 13.15 -10.38 10.65
C THR A 200 14.59 -10.87 10.62
N GLY A 201 15.22 -10.91 9.45
CA GLY A 201 16.51 -11.55 9.22
C GLY A 201 16.39 -13.06 8.92
N GLU A 202 15.19 -13.65 9.01
CA GLU A 202 14.93 -15.05 8.70
C GLU A 202 14.70 -15.26 7.19
N ARG A 203 14.95 -16.48 6.70
CA ARG A 203 14.81 -16.83 5.28
C ARG A 203 13.71 -17.82 4.98
N GLU A 204 13.46 -18.75 5.91
CA GLU A 204 12.43 -19.76 5.75
C GLU A 204 11.05 -19.15 6.05
N PRO A 205 10.04 -19.33 5.21
CA PRO A 205 8.73 -18.67 5.37
C PRO A 205 8.08 -18.91 6.73
N ALA A 206 8.20 -20.12 7.27
CA ALA A 206 7.67 -20.44 8.59
C ALA A 206 8.40 -19.69 9.71
N ALA A 207 9.74 -19.59 9.63
CA ALA A 207 10.55 -18.83 10.59
C ALA A 207 10.28 -17.33 10.47
N GLN A 208 10.14 -16.81 9.24
CA GLN A 208 9.76 -15.42 8.98
C GLN A 208 8.40 -15.08 9.63
N ALA A 209 7.38 -15.91 9.40
CA ALA A 209 6.06 -15.69 9.96
C ALA A 209 6.09 -15.73 11.50
N ALA A 210 6.80 -16.69 12.11
CA ALA A 210 6.96 -16.77 13.55
C ALA A 210 7.68 -15.52 14.12
N ALA A 211 8.76 -15.08 13.49
CA ALA A 211 9.49 -13.90 13.91
C ALA A 211 8.67 -12.60 13.73
N ILE A 212 7.74 -12.53 12.75
CA ILE A 212 6.79 -11.43 12.63
C ILE A 212 5.80 -11.45 13.80
N ILE A 213 5.24 -12.62 14.16
CA ILE A 213 4.34 -12.77 15.32
C ILE A 213 5.05 -12.32 16.62
N ASP A 214 6.33 -12.66 16.80
CA ASP A 214 7.12 -12.25 17.97
C ASP A 214 7.28 -10.72 18.10
N LEU A 215 7.04 -9.96 17.02
CA LEU A 215 7.02 -8.49 17.08
C LEU A 215 5.73 -7.91 17.69
N GLY A 216 4.62 -8.68 17.69
CA GLY A 216 3.35 -8.26 18.28
C GLY A 216 2.08 -8.63 17.51
N PRO A 217 2.08 -8.79 16.17
CA PRO A 217 0.88 -9.18 15.42
C PRO A 217 0.33 -10.53 15.86
N THR A 218 -0.99 -10.70 15.72
CA THR A 218 -1.64 -12.00 15.91
C THR A 218 -1.66 -12.84 14.63
N GLN A 219 -1.42 -12.22 13.47
CA GLN A 219 -1.39 -12.91 12.18
C GLN A 219 -0.23 -12.40 11.32
N ALA A 220 0.48 -13.33 10.68
CA ALA A 220 1.54 -13.05 9.73
C ALA A 220 1.32 -13.83 8.43
N ILE A 221 1.39 -13.13 7.29
CA ILE A 221 1.27 -13.72 5.96
C ILE A 221 2.53 -13.40 5.15
N VAL A 222 3.30 -14.42 4.83
CA VAL A 222 4.48 -14.33 3.96
C VAL A 222 4.09 -14.71 2.55
N LYS A 223 4.15 -13.73 1.63
CA LYS A 223 3.77 -13.89 0.22
C LYS A 223 4.94 -14.48 -0.57
N LEU A 224 4.71 -15.59 -1.28
CA LEU A 224 5.73 -16.35 -2.04
C LEU A 224 5.53 -16.23 -3.57
N GLY A 225 4.88 -15.17 -4.02
CA GLY A 225 4.59 -14.95 -5.44
C GLY A 225 3.77 -16.08 -6.04
N ALA A 226 4.27 -16.72 -7.10
CA ALA A 226 3.57 -17.81 -7.79
C ALA A 226 3.46 -19.09 -6.93
N GLU A 227 4.26 -19.23 -5.89
CA GLU A 227 4.21 -20.37 -4.97
C GLU A 227 3.10 -20.23 -3.91
N GLY A 228 2.47 -19.05 -3.82
CA GLY A 228 1.37 -18.80 -2.89
C GLY A 228 1.76 -17.98 -1.67
N ALA A 229 1.38 -18.41 -0.50
CA ALA A 229 1.70 -17.74 0.75
C ALA A 229 1.74 -18.72 1.92
N TYR A 230 2.59 -18.44 2.89
CA TYR A 230 2.57 -19.10 4.20
C TYR A 230 1.89 -18.19 5.21
N ALA A 231 0.92 -18.71 5.96
CA ALA A 231 0.17 -17.95 6.95
C ALA A 231 0.27 -18.59 8.34
N LEU A 232 0.49 -17.76 9.34
CA LEU A 232 0.52 -18.14 10.76
C LEU A 232 -0.44 -17.24 11.54
N ALA A 233 -1.27 -17.82 12.40
CA ALA A 233 -2.19 -17.07 13.28
C ALA A 233 -2.21 -17.70 14.67
N ASP A 234 -2.12 -16.89 15.72
CA ASP A 234 -2.17 -17.30 17.14
C ASP A 234 -1.26 -18.49 17.49
N GLY A 235 -0.13 -18.64 16.77
CA GLY A 235 0.81 -19.75 16.95
C GLY A 235 0.46 -21.03 16.17
N ASP A 236 -0.71 -21.08 15.53
CA ASP A 236 -1.12 -22.19 14.68
C ASP A 236 -0.88 -21.86 13.20
N ALA A 237 -0.16 -22.75 12.49
CA ALA A 237 -0.01 -22.65 11.06
C ALA A 237 -1.38 -22.81 10.37
N LEU A 238 -1.83 -21.78 9.65
CA LEU A 238 -3.04 -21.87 8.82
C LEU A 238 -2.78 -22.64 7.51
N GLY A 239 -1.51 -23.03 7.28
CA GLY A 239 -1.05 -23.81 6.14
C GLY A 239 -0.64 -22.97 4.94
N ASP A 240 -0.18 -23.66 3.90
CA ASP A 240 0.19 -23.07 2.61
C ASP A 240 -1.07 -22.75 1.81
N VAL A 241 -1.20 -21.48 1.41
CA VAL A 241 -2.21 -21.07 0.42
C VAL A 241 -1.56 -21.18 -0.96
N ALA A 242 -2.07 -22.06 -1.81
CA ALA A 242 -1.56 -22.25 -3.17
C ALA A 242 -1.63 -20.95 -3.98
N GLY A 243 -0.55 -20.64 -4.69
CA GLY A 243 -0.51 -19.52 -5.61
C GLY A 243 -1.38 -19.77 -6.84
N LEU A 244 -1.99 -18.70 -7.35
CA LEU A 244 -2.62 -18.73 -8.66
C LEU A 244 -1.52 -18.60 -9.72
N SER A 245 -1.39 -19.57 -10.62
CA SER A 245 -0.48 -19.46 -11.78
C SER A 245 -0.96 -18.33 -12.67
N GLY A 246 -0.10 -17.33 -12.92
CA GLY A 246 -0.42 -16.08 -13.62
C GLY A 246 -0.74 -16.21 -15.11
N HIS A 247 -1.69 -17.05 -15.47
CA HIS A 247 -2.23 -17.16 -16.84
C HIS A 247 -3.65 -16.60 -16.96
N ASP A 248 -4.24 -16.10 -15.87
CA ASP A 248 -5.66 -15.70 -15.82
C ASP A 248 -5.87 -14.25 -15.34
N VAL A 249 -4.93 -13.32 -15.63
CA VAL A 249 -5.12 -11.88 -15.35
C VAL A 249 -4.79 -11.04 -16.58
#